data_5e13945a40dacea9b3f44a5e768721a4
#
_entry.id   5e13945a40dacea9b3f44a5e768721a4
#
_cell.length_a   1.000
_cell.length_b   1.000
_cell.length_c   1.000
_cell.angle_alpha   90.00
_cell.angle_beta   90.00
_cell.angle_gamma   90.00
#
_symmetry.space_group_name_H-M   'P 1'
#
loop_
_entity.id
_entity.type
_entity.pdbx_description
1 polymer ?
#
loop_
_entity_poly.entity_id
_entity_poly.type
_entity_poly.pdbx_seq_one_letter_code
_entity_poly.pdbx_strand_id
1 'polypeptide(L)'
;MLYPAEYDITILQNATWKGTFRATQNRQVVSNIDVATATFTCDCHGLTAGTKVVITGGTTIPCGLTLNQIYYVITTGLTTSAFKLSATSGGAAITLTGTATGTFYVATPLDLTGYTVDSDIKGLSDGASIGTFTPTITSATDGAFELALTPATTAAFTTGRYGYDVSLTASGGERYYWLTGVATVQKTYSRN
;
A
#
# COMPACT_ATOMS: atom_id res chain seq x y z
N MET A 1 7.60 -5.63 -15.90
CA MET A 1 7.63 -6.68 -14.85
C MET A 1 7.44 -5.96 -13.52
N LEU A 2 6.33 -6.21 -12.82
CA LEU A 2 6.10 -5.67 -11.47
C LEU A 2 6.94 -6.52 -10.51
N TYR A 3 7.98 -5.92 -9.93
CA TYR A 3 8.66 -6.53 -8.78
C TYR A 3 7.74 -6.37 -7.57
N PRO A 4 7.55 -7.42 -6.74
CA PRO A 4 6.80 -7.29 -5.51
C PRO A 4 7.47 -6.23 -4.62
N ALA A 5 6.64 -5.42 -3.95
CA ALA A 5 7.13 -4.51 -2.92
C ALA A 5 7.67 -5.33 -1.74
N GLU A 6 8.70 -4.83 -1.06
CA GLU A 6 9.20 -5.46 0.17
C GLU A 6 8.64 -4.73 1.39
N TYR A 7 8.11 -5.48 2.35
CA TYR A 7 7.59 -4.94 3.60
C TYR A 7 7.74 -5.96 4.73
N ASP A 8 8.61 -5.66 5.69
CA ASP A 8 8.84 -6.52 6.84
C ASP A 8 7.80 -6.26 7.94
N ILE A 9 7.38 -7.32 8.61
CA ILE A 9 6.38 -7.26 9.67
C ILE A 9 6.87 -7.93 10.95
N THR A 10 6.29 -7.50 12.08
CA THR A 10 6.48 -8.15 13.38
C THR A 10 5.17 -8.72 13.85
N ILE A 11 5.17 -10.00 14.22
CA ILE A 11 4.03 -10.73 14.76
C ILE A 11 4.33 -11.06 16.21
N LEU A 12 3.43 -10.68 17.12
CA LEU A 12 3.53 -11.06 18.54
C LEU A 12 2.72 -12.34 18.79
N GLN A 13 3.32 -13.33 19.45
CA GLN A 13 2.59 -14.54 19.88
C GLN A 13 1.41 -14.18 20.80
N ASN A 14 0.35 -14.95 20.73
CA ASN A 14 -0.88 -14.79 21.52
C ASN A 14 -1.60 -13.43 21.29
N ALA A 15 -1.28 -12.71 20.24
CA ALA A 15 -1.88 -11.43 19.93
C ALA A 15 -2.54 -11.43 18.54
N THR A 16 -3.59 -10.63 18.37
CA THR A 16 -4.11 -10.34 17.03
C THR A 16 -3.07 -9.54 16.27
N TRP A 17 -2.80 -9.94 15.03
CA TRP A 17 -2.05 -9.12 14.09
C TRP A 17 -2.97 -8.71 12.95
N LYS A 18 -2.89 -7.44 12.54
CA LYS A 18 -3.62 -6.88 11.39
C LYS A 18 -2.74 -5.90 10.65
N GLY A 19 -2.76 -6.00 9.33
CA GLY A 19 -2.10 -5.06 8.42
C GLY A 19 -3.04 -4.65 7.29
N THR A 20 -3.17 -3.35 7.05
CA THR A 20 -3.95 -2.82 5.94
C THR A 20 -3.02 -2.41 4.81
N PHE A 21 -3.33 -2.86 3.62
CA PHE A 21 -2.54 -2.66 2.41
C PHE A 21 -3.39 -2.08 1.28
N ARG A 22 -2.70 -1.51 0.29
CA ARG A 22 -3.35 -1.00 -0.92
C ARG A 22 -2.56 -1.44 -2.14
N ALA A 23 -3.16 -2.24 -2.99
CA ALA A 23 -2.59 -2.59 -4.28
C ALA A 23 -2.66 -1.37 -5.22
N THR A 24 -1.55 -1.07 -5.86
CA THR A 24 -1.44 0.06 -6.79
C THR A 24 -0.78 -0.35 -8.10
N GLN A 25 -1.04 0.43 -9.13
CA GLN A 25 -0.47 0.26 -10.47
C GLN A 25 -0.04 1.62 -11.05
N ASN A 26 0.62 1.60 -12.20
CA ASN A 26 1.04 2.82 -12.92
C ASN A 26 1.85 3.79 -12.05
N ARG A 27 2.76 3.26 -11.23
CA ARG A 27 3.60 4.05 -10.34
C ARG A 27 4.61 4.87 -11.14
N GLN A 28 4.61 6.18 -10.91
CA GLN A 28 5.49 7.14 -11.58
C GLN A 28 6.17 8.06 -10.55
N VAL A 29 7.34 8.58 -10.91
CA VAL A 29 8.09 9.51 -10.06
C VAL A 29 7.45 10.89 -10.16
N VAL A 30 7.19 11.51 -9.00
CA VAL A 30 6.86 12.92 -8.89
C VAL A 30 8.18 13.68 -8.77
N SER A 31 8.54 14.41 -9.82
CA SER A 31 9.83 15.10 -9.91
C SER A 31 9.90 16.34 -9.01
N ASN A 32 8.76 16.96 -8.72
CA ASN A 32 8.66 18.10 -7.82
C ASN A 32 7.27 18.19 -7.17
N ILE A 33 7.23 18.71 -5.93
CA ILE A 33 6.01 19.16 -5.25
C ILE A 33 6.19 20.62 -4.89
N ASP A 34 5.51 21.51 -5.60
CA ASP A 34 5.43 22.92 -5.24
C ASP A 34 4.39 23.09 -4.12
N VAL A 35 4.88 23.22 -2.91
CA VAL A 35 4.04 23.34 -1.71
C VAL A 35 3.21 24.62 -1.72
N ALA A 36 3.73 25.73 -2.28
CA ALA A 36 3.03 27.02 -2.31
C ALA A 36 1.77 26.99 -3.18
N THR A 37 1.79 26.24 -4.26
CA THR A 37 0.66 26.11 -5.20
C THR A 37 -0.03 24.76 -5.11
N ALA A 38 0.45 23.85 -4.26
CA ALA A 38 0.03 22.44 -4.15
C ALA A 38 0.03 21.73 -5.53
N THR A 39 1.06 21.96 -6.33
CA THR A 39 1.22 21.39 -7.66
C THR A 39 2.25 20.27 -7.63
N PHE A 40 1.87 19.11 -8.17
CA PHE A 40 2.70 17.93 -8.35
C PHE A 40 3.17 17.88 -9.80
N THR A 41 4.48 17.78 -10.03
CA THR A 41 5.08 17.64 -11.36
C THR A 41 5.45 16.18 -11.61
N CYS A 42 4.95 15.62 -12.70
CA CYS A 42 5.21 14.26 -13.14
C CYS A 42 5.02 14.20 -14.66
N ASP A 43 6.08 14.03 -15.40
CA ASP A 43 6.04 14.06 -16.85
C ASP A 43 5.27 12.87 -17.43
N CYS A 44 4.45 13.15 -18.45
CA CYS A 44 3.68 12.14 -19.19
C CYS A 44 2.84 11.24 -18.29
N HIS A 45 2.28 11.76 -17.19
CA HIS A 45 1.58 10.97 -16.20
C HIS A 45 0.28 10.29 -16.68
N GLY A 46 -0.33 10.76 -17.77
CA GLY A 46 -1.54 10.19 -18.34
C GLY A 46 -2.80 10.28 -17.44
N LEU A 47 -2.73 11.01 -16.32
CA LEU A 47 -3.85 11.17 -15.40
C LEU A 47 -4.90 12.12 -16.00
N THR A 48 -6.17 11.84 -15.69
CA THR A 48 -7.31 12.68 -16.06
C THR A 48 -8.03 13.18 -14.82
N ALA A 49 -8.83 14.23 -14.95
CA ALA A 49 -9.63 14.74 -13.84
C ALA A 49 -10.57 13.63 -13.30
N GLY A 50 -10.68 13.54 -11.99
CA GLY A 50 -11.43 12.49 -11.29
C GLY A 50 -10.67 11.19 -11.07
N THR A 51 -9.49 10.99 -11.67
CA THR A 51 -8.66 9.80 -11.40
C THR A 51 -8.29 9.73 -9.94
N LYS A 52 -8.54 8.57 -9.32
CA LYS A 52 -8.05 8.26 -7.97
C LYS A 52 -6.55 7.99 -8.01
N VAL A 53 -5.81 8.61 -7.10
CA VAL A 53 -4.37 8.38 -6.95
C VAL A 53 -4.00 8.28 -5.48
N VAL A 54 -2.84 7.69 -5.23
CA VAL A 54 -2.15 7.71 -3.94
C VAL A 54 -0.75 8.28 -4.13
N ILE A 55 -0.28 8.99 -3.11
CA ILE A 55 1.11 9.48 -3.06
C ILE A 55 1.87 8.63 -2.06
N THR A 56 3.06 8.20 -2.44
CA THR A 56 3.95 7.38 -1.61
C THR A 56 5.38 7.93 -1.64
N GLY A 57 6.25 7.42 -0.76
CA GLY A 57 7.65 7.87 -0.68
C GLY A 57 7.81 9.17 0.10
N GLY A 58 8.86 9.93 -0.22
CA GLY A 58 9.23 11.14 0.48
C GLY A 58 10.00 10.89 1.78
N THR A 59 10.86 11.84 2.13
CA THR A 59 11.59 11.85 3.42
C THR A 59 10.93 12.84 4.37
N THR A 60 10.59 14.05 3.88
CA THR A 60 9.79 15.03 4.61
C THR A 60 8.46 15.22 3.87
N ILE A 61 7.37 15.00 4.57
CA ILE A 61 6.03 15.07 4.01
C ILE A 61 5.43 16.43 4.36
N PRO A 62 4.99 17.24 3.38
CA PRO A 62 4.33 18.51 3.67
C PRO A 62 3.02 18.30 4.43
N CYS A 63 2.70 19.20 5.35
CA CYS A 63 1.40 19.19 6.03
C CYS A 63 0.28 19.34 4.98
N GLY A 64 -0.83 18.64 5.19
CA GLY A 64 -1.94 18.56 4.24
C GLY A 64 -1.85 17.41 3.23
N LEU A 65 -0.69 16.73 3.17
CA LEU A 65 -0.53 15.48 2.41
C LEU A 65 -0.43 14.30 3.37
N THR A 66 -1.22 13.27 3.14
CA THR A 66 -1.14 11.98 3.86
C THR A 66 -0.76 10.90 2.85
N LEU A 67 0.31 10.16 3.14
CA LEU A 67 0.75 9.05 2.29
C LEU A 67 -0.26 7.90 2.32
N ASN A 68 -0.37 7.19 1.20
CA ASN A 68 -1.28 6.04 1.01
C ASN A 68 -2.78 6.36 1.14
N GLN A 69 -3.15 7.63 1.28
CA GLN A 69 -4.54 8.08 1.23
C GLN A 69 -4.99 8.22 -0.23
N ILE A 70 -6.27 7.96 -0.50
CA ILE A 70 -6.89 8.26 -1.79
C ILE A 70 -7.07 9.77 -1.93
N TYR A 71 -6.58 10.29 -3.05
CA TYR A 71 -6.84 11.62 -3.56
C TYR A 71 -7.44 11.54 -4.95
N TYR A 72 -8.00 12.65 -5.40
CA TYR A 72 -8.60 12.79 -6.72
C TYR A 72 -7.87 13.87 -7.49
N VAL A 73 -7.47 13.57 -8.71
CA VAL A 73 -6.92 14.57 -9.63
C VAL A 73 -8.03 15.56 -10.01
N ILE A 74 -7.75 16.86 -9.93
CA ILE A 74 -8.72 17.90 -10.27
C ILE A 74 -8.37 18.55 -11.60
N THR A 75 -9.36 19.19 -12.26
CA THR A 75 -9.18 19.86 -13.55
C THR A 75 -8.25 21.08 -13.45
N THR A 76 -8.30 21.79 -12.31
CA THR A 76 -7.49 23.00 -12.11
C THR A 76 -6.01 22.65 -12.07
N GLY A 77 -5.21 23.24 -12.97
CA GLY A 77 -3.77 23.01 -13.07
C GLY A 77 -3.37 21.66 -13.65
N LEU A 78 -4.32 20.90 -14.22
CA LEU A 78 -4.03 19.63 -14.88
C LEU A 78 -3.46 19.89 -16.28
N THR A 79 -2.27 19.38 -16.53
CA THR A 79 -1.58 19.40 -17.83
C THR A 79 -1.01 18.00 -18.11
N THR A 80 -0.21 17.83 -19.14
CA THR A 80 0.49 16.56 -19.42
C THR A 80 1.63 16.24 -18.44
N SER A 81 2.10 17.24 -17.68
CA SER A 81 3.25 17.13 -16.78
C SER A 81 2.98 17.62 -15.36
N ALA A 82 1.78 18.14 -15.07
CA ALA A 82 1.44 18.64 -13.74
C ALA A 82 -0.01 18.36 -13.38
N PHE A 83 -0.27 18.20 -12.09
CA PHE A 83 -1.61 17.99 -11.56
C PHE A 83 -1.74 18.55 -10.14
N LYS A 84 -2.98 18.76 -9.70
CA LYS A 84 -3.33 19.05 -8.32
C LYS A 84 -4.31 18.02 -7.80
N LEU A 85 -4.37 17.90 -6.48
CA LEU A 85 -5.14 16.87 -5.79
C LEU A 85 -6.24 17.47 -4.93
N SER A 86 -7.33 16.74 -4.79
CA SER A 86 -8.39 16.97 -3.81
C SER A 86 -8.57 15.75 -2.92
N ALA A 87 -8.96 15.95 -1.68
CA ALA A 87 -9.31 14.87 -0.75
C ALA A 87 -10.66 14.20 -1.07
N THR A 88 -11.51 14.86 -1.89
CA THR A 88 -12.83 14.36 -2.30
C THR A 88 -13.03 14.50 -3.79
N SER A 89 -13.84 13.63 -4.37
CA SER A 89 -14.17 13.72 -5.80
C SER A 89 -14.83 15.05 -6.13
N GLY A 90 -14.27 15.79 -7.09
CA GLY A 90 -14.76 17.12 -7.49
C GLY A 90 -14.55 18.23 -6.46
N GLY A 91 -13.83 17.96 -5.38
CA GLY A 91 -13.56 18.93 -4.32
C GLY A 91 -12.48 19.95 -4.68
N ALA A 92 -12.22 20.88 -3.76
CA ALA A 92 -11.17 21.89 -3.89
C ALA A 92 -9.77 21.25 -3.78
N ALA A 93 -8.76 21.92 -4.33
CA ALA A 93 -7.36 21.52 -4.15
C ALA A 93 -6.99 21.44 -2.68
N ILE A 94 -6.21 20.42 -2.29
CA ILE A 94 -5.60 20.37 -0.95
C ILE A 94 -4.66 21.56 -0.79
N THR A 95 -4.51 22.01 0.45
CA THR A 95 -3.51 23.02 0.79
C THR A 95 -2.30 22.34 1.40
N LEU A 96 -1.11 22.66 0.92
CA LEU A 96 0.15 22.13 1.45
C LEU A 96 0.90 23.24 2.18
N THR A 97 1.60 22.89 3.27
CA THR A 97 2.50 23.80 3.99
C THR A 97 3.76 23.05 4.43
N GLY A 98 4.82 23.80 4.72
CA GLY A 98 6.11 23.22 5.10
C GLY A 98 6.98 22.89 3.89
N THR A 99 7.64 21.75 3.90
CA THR A 99 8.58 21.31 2.86
C THR A 99 8.27 19.89 2.41
N ALA A 100 8.58 19.61 1.15
CA ALA A 100 8.56 18.28 0.57
C ALA A 100 10.00 17.90 0.18
N THR A 101 10.54 16.80 0.70
CA THR A 101 11.88 16.30 0.35
C THR A 101 11.86 14.79 0.13
N GLY A 102 12.88 14.29 -0.59
CA GLY A 102 12.95 12.89 -0.99
C GLY A 102 12.17 12.60 -2.28
N THR A 103 12.18 11.34 -2.68
CA THR A 103 11.50 10.91 -3.91
C THR A 103 10.06 10.53 -3.61
N PHE A 104 9.13 11.25 -4.19
CA PHE A 104 7.70 10.92 -4.14
C PHE A 104 7.28 10.16 -5.40
N TYR A 105 6.22 9.40 -5.25
CA TYR A 105 5.61 8.66 -6.35
C TYR A 105 4.10 8.88 -6.34
N VAL A 106 3.53 8.97 -7.52
CA VAL A 106 2.09 8.88 -7.75
C VAL A 106 1.77 7.52 -8.34
N ALA A 107 0.69 6.88 -7.87
CA ALA A 107 0.21 5.62 -8.41
C ALA A 107 -1.33 5.63 -8.40
N THR A 108 -1.95 4.85 -9.28
CA THR A 108 -3.39 4.60 -9.26
C THR A 108 -3.70 3.36 -8.44
N PRO A 109 -4.80 3.30 -7.67
CA PRO A 109 -5.26 2.06 -7.07
C PRO A 109 -5.51 1.00 -8.13
N LEU A 110 -5.16 -0.26 -7.82
CA LEU A 110 -5.59 -1.40 -8.63
C LEU A 110 -7.01 -1.78 -8.21
N ASP A 111 -7.94 -1.82 -9.15
CA ASP A 111 -9.29 -2.32 -8.86
C ASP A 111 -9.24 -3.83 -8.63
N LEU A 112 -9.55 -4.25 -7.40
CA LEU A 112 -9.57 -5.65 -6.95
C LEU A 112 -10.93 -6.32 -7.14
N THR A 113 -11.86 -5.72 -7.89
CA THR A 113 -13.14 -6.36 -8.20
C THR A 113 -12.93 -7.68 -8.93
N GLY A 114 -13.39 -8.78 -8.35
CA GLY A 114 -13.19 -10.11 -8.89
C GLY A 114 -11.82 -10.74 -8.63
N TYR A 115 -10.94 -10.06 -7.89
CA TYR A 115 -9.67 -10.65 -7.44
C TYR A 115 -9.86 -11.46 -6.15
N THR A 116 -8.99 -12.44 -5.96
CA THR A 116 -8.72 -13.06 -4.66
C THR A 116 -7.34 -12.65 -4.17
N VAL A 117 -7.20 -12.57 -2.85
CA VAL A 117 -5.94 -12.27 -2.17
C VAL A 117 -5.54 -13.50 -1.37
N ASP A 118 -4.30 -13.97 -1.55
CA ASP A 118 -3.73 -15.08 -0.77
C ASP A 118 -2.40 -14.64 -0.16
N SER A 119 -2.08 -15.16 1.03
CA SER A 119 -0.83 -14.84 1.70
C SER A 119 -0.43 -15.96 2.67
N ASP A 120 0.76 -16.52 2.46
CA ASP A 120 1.33 -17.59 3.27
C ASP A 120 2.56 -17.10 4.05
N ILE A 121 2.81 -17.71 5.21
CA ILE A 121 4.02 -17.55 6.00
C ILE A 121 4.79 -18.88 5.97
N LYS A 122 6.04 -18.82 5.54
CA LYS A 122 6.87 -20.02 5.28
C LYS A 122 8.25 -19.89 5.91
N GLY A 123 8.84 -21.03 6.28
CA GLY A 123 10.24 -21.11 6.69
C GLY A 123 11.17 -20.60 5.60
N LEU A 124 12.15 -19.76 5.95
CA LEU A 124 13.11 -19.19 5.01
C LEU A 124 14.05 -20.22 4.39
N SER A 125 14.32 -21.34 5.10
CA SER A 125 15.28 -22.37 4.69
C SER A 125 14.64 -23.58 4.02
N ASP A 126 13.44 -23.94 4.45
CA ASP A 126 12.77 -25.20 4.04
C ASP A 126 11.46 -24.98 3.28
N GLY A 127 10.98 -23.72 3.23
CA GLY A 127 9.72 -23.39 2.58
C GLY A 127 8.48 -24.00 3.26
N ALA A 128 8.64 -24.60 4.45
CA ALA A 128 7.53 -25.21 5.17
C ALA A 128 6.53 -24.13 5.61
N SER A 129 5.24 -24.32 5.33
CA SER A 129 4.21 -23.40 5.78
C SER A 129 4.05 -23.48 7.28
N ILE A 130 4.10 -22.34 7.98
CA ILE A 130 3.81 -22.23 9.42
C ILE A 130 2.44 -21.60 9.67
N GLY A 131 1.83 -20.98 8.66
CA GLY A 131 0.52 -20.41 8.74
C GLY A 131 0.15 -19.59 7.51
N THR A 132 -1.11 -19.18 7.49
CA THR A 132 -1.72 -18.42 6.41
C THR A 132 -2.43 -17.22 7.00
N PHE A 133 -2.30 -16.05 6.39
CA PHE A 133 -3.11 -14.90 6.76
C PHE A 133 -4.56 -15.12 6.31
N THR A 134 -5.47 -14.46 7.02
CA THR A 134 -6.85 -14.30 6.56
C THR A 134 -6.98 -12.98 5.83
N PRO A 135 -7.02 -12.96 4.49
CA PRO A 135 -7.16 -11.74 3.72
C PRO A 135 -8.63 -11.32 3.63
N THR A 136 -8.88 -10.02 3.62
CA THR A 136 -10.20 -9.43 3.40
C THR A 136 -10.07 -8.20 2.51
N ILE A 137 -10.72 -8.17 1.34
CA ILE A 137 -10.79 -6.98 0.50
C ILE A 137 -11.75 -6.00 1.18
N THR A 138 -11.22 -4.86 1.65
CA THR A 138 -11.99 -3.83 2.38
C THR A 138 -12.57 -2.76 1.46
N SER A 139 -11.93 -2.49 0.34
CA SER A 139 -12.44 -1.63 -0.74
C SER A 139 -11.82 -2.05 -2.07
N ALA A 140 -12.57 -2.78 -2.88
CA ALA A 140 -12.09 -3.30 -4.15
C ALA A 140 -11.64 -2.18 -5.10
N THR A 141 -12.48 -1.18 -5.33
CA THR A 141 -12.20 -0.06 -6.26
C THR A 141 -11.07 0.87 -5.80
N ASP A 142 -10.68 0.78 -4.51
CA ASP A 142 -9.54 1.52 -3.95
C ASP A 142 -8.30 0.63 -3.77
N GLY A 143 -8.37 -0.62 -4.22
CA GLY A 143 -7.28 -1.57 -4.10
C GLY A 143 -6.96 -1.96 -2.65
N ALA A 144 -7.87 -1.71 -1.70
CA ALA A 144 -7.59 -1.87 -0.27
C ALA A 144 -7.97 -3.26 0.23
N PHE A 145 -7.09 -3.87 0.99
CA PHE A 145 -7.31 -5.15 1.67
C PHE A 145 -6.61 -5.20 3.03
N GLU A 146 -7.10 -6.05 3.91
CA GLU A 146 -6.53 -6.35 5.22
C GLU A 146 -6.00 -7.78 5.22
N LEU A 147 -4.86 -8.01 5.85
CA LEU A 147 -4.39 -9.33 6.26
C LEU A 147 -4.51 -9.42 7.78
N ALA A 148 -5.02 -10.53 8.29
CA ALA A 148 -5.21 -10.72 9.71
C ALA A 148 -4.71 -12.10 10.18
N LEU A 149 -4.27 -12.16 11.44
CA LEU A 149 -3.99 -13.38 12.18
C LEU A 149 -4.71 -13.30 13.53
N THR A 150 -5.33 -14.39 13.95
CA THR A 150 -5.96 -14.47 15.25
C THR A 150 -4.94 -14.77 16.37
N PRO A 151 -5.25 -14.49 17.65
CA PRO A 151 -4.39 -14.88 18.77
C PRO A 151 -4.12 -16.40 18.81
N ALA A 152 -5.11 -17.21 18.45
CA ALA A 152 -4.96 -18.67 18.39
C ALA A 152 -3.94 -19.09 17.31
N THR A 153 -3.97 -18.44 16.15
CA THR A 153 -3.02 -18.69 15.07
C THR A 153 -1.60 -18.27 15.47
N THR A 154 -1.44 -17.06 16.02
CA THR A 154 -0.12 -16.55 16.43
C THR A 154 0.48 -17.28 17.63
N ALA A 155 -0.36 -17.88 18.49
CA ALA A 155 0.08 -18.74 19.60
C ALA A 155 0.82 -20.00 19.12
N ALA A 156 0.42 -20.54 17.97
CA ALA A 156 1.01 -21.74 17.39
C ALA A 156 2.36 -21.49 16.70
N PHE A 157 2.73 -20.23 16.42
CA PHE A 157 3.97 -19.90 15.76
C PHE A 157 5.17 -20.03 16.70
N THR A 158 6.27 -20.59 16.20
CA THR A 158 7.56 -20.55 16.89
C THR A 158 8.21 -19.18 16.69
N THR A 159 8.93 -18.66 17.70
CA THR A 159 9.71 -17.43 17.55
C THR A 159 10.80 -17.59 16.50
N GLY A 160 10.99 -16.59 15.67
CA GLY A 160 11.96 -16.66 14.58
C GLY A 160 11.63 -15.71 13.41
N ARG A 161 12.37 -15.89 12.32
CA ARG A 161 12.17 -15.14 11.08
C ARG A 161 11.65 -16.07 9.98
N TYR A 162 10.65 -15.63 9.28
CA TYR A 162 9.93 -16.35 8.24
C TYR A 162 9.75 -15.47 7.02
N GLY A 163 9.70 -16.06 5.84
CA GLY A 163 9.28 -15.37 4.63
C GLY A 163 7.76 -15.32 4.54
N TYR A 164 7.21 -14.26 3.99
CA TYR A 164 5.81 -14.21 3.59
C TYR A 164 5.67 -13.53 2.25
N ASP A 165 4.63 -13.86 1.53
CA ASP A 165 4.24 -13.20 0.30
C ASP A 165 2.74 -12.92 0.28
N VAL A 166 2.33 -11.99 -0.58
CA VAL A 166 0.94 -11.69 -0.90
C VAL A 166 0.76 -11.80 -2.40
N SER A 167 -0.14 -12.66 -2.82
CA SER A 167 -0.51 -12.81 -4.21
C SER A 167 -1.94 -12.35 -4.46
N LEU A 168 -2.14 -11.76 -5.63
CA LEU A 168 -3.42 -11.32 -6.16
C LEU A 168 -3.73 -12.19 -7.36
N THR A 169 -4.87 -12.88 -7.36
CA THR A 169 -5.33 -13.70 -8.48
C THR A 169 -6.55 -13.04 -9.10
N ALA A 170 -6.45 -12.69 -10.38
CA ALA A 170 -7.56 -12.11 -11.15
C ALA A 170 -8.63 -13.15 -11.45
N SER A 171 -9.84 -12.72 -11.80
CA SER A 171 -10.95 -13.61 -12.20
C SER A 171 -10.63 -14.48 -13.41
N GLY A 172 -9.67 -14.08 -14.26
CA GLY A 172 -9.13 -14.87 -15.38
C GLY A 172 -8.13 -15.95 -14.96
N GLY A 173 -7.75 -16.02 -13.69
CA GLY A 173 -6.79 -17.00 -13.14
C GLY A 173 -5.33 -16.51 -13.18
N GLU A 174 -5.05 -15.33 -13.71
CA GLU A 174 -3.70 -14.75 -13.66
C GLU A 174 -3.33 -14.36 -12.24
N ARG A 175 -2.15 -14.83 -11.78
CA ARG A 175 -1.64 -14.62 -10.43
C ARG A 175 -0.43 -13.70 -10.44
N TYR A 176 -0.46 -12.69 -9.59
CA TYR A 176 0.61 -11.69 -9.42
C TYR A 176 1.10 -11.72 -7.98
N TYR A 177 2.40 -11.88 -7.76
CA TYR A 177 3.01 -11.64 -6.45
C TYR A 177 3.18 -10.13 -6.27
N TRP A 178 2.40 -9.56 -5.35
CA TRP A 178 2.33 -8.12 -5.17
C TRP A 178 3.22 -7.60 -4.05
N LEU A 179 3.37 -8.38 -2.97
CA LEU A 179 4.17 -8.03 -1.79
C LEU A 179 4.96 -9.25 -1.33
N THR A 180 6.16 -9.01 -0.81
CA THR A 180 6.97 -10.02 -0.11
C THR A 180 7.66 -9.37 1.07
N GLY A 181 8.12 -10.17 2.04
CA GLY A 181 8.86 -9.64 3.17
C GLY A 181 9.21 -10.70 4.20
N VAL A 182 9.80 -10.24 5.28
CA VAL A 182 10.12 -11.08 6.44
C VAL A 182 9.10 -10.83 7.55
N ALA A 183 8.50 -11.90 8.04
CA ALA A 183 7.69 -11.92 9.25
C ALA A 183 8.57 -12.33 10.43
N THR A 184 8.80 -11.42 11.37
CA THR A 184 9.54 -11.73 12.62
C THR A 184 8.54 -12.04 13.71
N VAL A 185 8.52 -13.30 14.17
CA VAL A 185 7.68 -13.76 15.28
C VAL A 185 8.40 -13.57 16.61
N GLN A 186 7.78 -12.82 17.50
CA GLN A 186 8.31 -12.50 18.83
C GLN A 186 7.41 -13.01 19.95
N LYS A 187 8.01 -13.41 21.05
CA LYS A 187 7.30 -13.84 22.27
C LYS A 187 6.72 -12.63 22.99
N THR A 188 5.50 -12.76 23.50
CA THR A 188 4.94 -11.81 24.46
C THR A 188 5.29 -12.21 25.88
N TYR A 189 5.61 -11.22 26.71
CA TYR A 189 5.95 -11.43 28.13
C TYR A 189 4.87 -10.92 29.08
N SER A 190 3.77 -10.37 28.53
CA SER A 190 2.62 -9.96 29.35
C SER A 190 1.96 -11.22 29.93
N ARG A 191 1.75 -11.24 31.25
CA ARG A 191 0.93 -12.27 31.90
C ARG A 191 -0.54 -11.91 31.70
N ASN A 192 -1.34 -12.87 31.28
CA ASN A 192 -2.79 -12.81 31.42
C ASN A 192 -3.14 -13.02 32.89
#